data_0ae05d1c618b5cd939444ce364e90ccf
#
_entry.id   0ae05d1c618b5cd939444ce364e90ccf
#
_cell.length_a   1.000
_cell.length_b   1.000
_cell.length_c   1.000
_cell.angle_alpha   90.00
_cell.angle_beta   90.00
_cell.angle_gamma   90.00
#
_symmetry.space_group_name_H-M   'P 1'
#
loop_
_entity.id
_entity.type
_entity.pdbx_description
1 polymer ?
#
loop_
_entity_poly.entity_id
_entity_poly.type
_entity_poly.pdbx_seq_one_letter_code
_entity_poly.pdbx_strand_id
1 'polypeptide(L)'
;MTNTLPAPLDVKLMNLTASVLFVGFALCALAAGAWWMLRYPGFAIARIVVQGELAHNNAVTLRANVAPHLAGNFFTVDLRAAREAFEQVPWVRRAHVRRVYPASLHVDLQEHDAVAFWGPESASAMVNSQGEVFEANVGDVEQDGLPRLQGPRGTSAEALQMHGLLQPVFRPLGLEVEELELTGRGGWRAKLDSDAVVELGGGTPQEVVLRTQRFTRTLTQVAAQYGRRVDALESADL
;
A
#
# COMPACT_ATOMS: atom_id res chain seq x y z
N MET A 1 69.22 -15.62 40.81
CA MET A 1 68.98 -15.14 39.43
C MET A 1 68.94 -16.33 38.52
N THR A 2 67.75 -16.86 38.19
CA THR A 2 67.58 -18.04 37.32
C THR A 2 67.67 -17.53 35.88
N ASN A 3 68.81 -17.79 35.25
CA ASN A 3 69.03 -17.51 33.82
C ASN A 3 68.24 -18.54 33.01
N THR A 4 67.04 -18.18 32.58
CA THR A 4 66.25 -19.00 31.64
C THR A 4 66.85 -18.85 30.28
N LEU A 5 67.52 -19.91 29.73
CA LEU A 5 68.04 -19.99 28.39
C LEU A 5 66.87 -19.75 27.38
N PRO A 6 67.06 -18.95 26.33
CA PRO A 6 66.02 -18.73 25.33
C PRO A 6 65.66 -20.04 24.66
N ALA A 7 64.35 -20.36 24.58
CA ALA A 7 63.86 -21.58 23.96
C ALA A 7 64.37 -21.73 22.51
N PRO A 8 64.82 -22.94 22.11
CA PRO A 8 65.28 -23.22 20.75
C PRO A 8 64.21 -22.87 19.71
N LEU A 9 64.65 -22.54 18.46
CA LEU A 9 63.74 -22.05 17.38
C LEU A 9 62.64 -23.05 17.01
N ASP A 10 62.94 -24.34 17.07
CA ASP A 10 61.99 -25.43 16.81
C ASP A 10 60.85 -25.45 17.83
N VAL A 11 61.17 -25.26 19.12
CA VAL A 11 60.15 -25.15 20.19
C VAL A 11 59.30 -23.92 20.05
N LYS A 12 59.85 -22.77 19.59
CA LYS A 12 59.08 -21.56 19.32
C LYS A 12 58.15 -21.75 18.12
N LEU A 13 58.64 -22.40 17.06
CA LEU A 13 57.83 -22.71 15.86
C LEU A 13 56.71 -23.69 16.23
N MET A 14 57.00 -24.74 16.98
CA MET A 14 56.02 -25.72 17.44
C MET A 14 54.93 -25.07 18.28
N ASN A 15 55.28 -24.19 19.22
CA ASN A 15 54.34 -23.49 20.07
C ASN A 15 53.49 -22.48 19.24
N LEU A 16 54.09 -21.82 18.24
CA LEU A 16 53.34 -20.93 17.33
C LEU A 16 52.32 -21.70 16.50
N THR A 17 52.75 -22.83 15.85
CA THR A 17 51.82 -23.68 15.10
C THR A 17 50.74 -24.28 15.97
N ALA A 18 51.07 -24.75 17.17
CA ALA A 18 50.09 -25.25 18.13
C ALA A 18 49.09 -24.16 18.55
N SER A 19 49.56 -22.95 18.81
CA SER A 19 48.69 -21.80 19.14
C SER A 19 47.76 -21.41 17.99
N VAL A 20 48.28 -21.36 16.76
CA VAL A 20 47.47 -21.07 15.57
C VAL A 20 46.40 -22.13 15.37
N LEU A 21 46.78 -23.42 15.48
CA LEU A 21 45.82 -24.51 15.33
C LEU A 21 44.75 -24.48 16.45
N PHE A 22 45.15 -24.21 17.71
CA PHE A 22 44.23 -24.12 18.82
C PHE A 22 43.24 -22.97 18.68
N VAL A 23 43.73 -21.78 18.30
CA VAL A 23 42.89 -20.62 18.01
C VAL A 23 41.96 -20.91 16.84
N GLY A 24 42.48 -21.49 15.75
CA GLY A 24 41.66 -21.90 14.59
C GLY A 24 40.57 -22.90 14.98
N PHE A 25 40.91 -23.93 15.79
CA PHE A 25 39.92 -24.87 16.29
C PHE A 25 38.86 -24.20 17.21
N ALA A 26 39.30 -23.33 18.10
CA ALA A 26 38.38 -22.60 18.98
C ALA A 26 37.41 -21.73 18.20
N LEU A 27 37.88 -21.03 17.15
CA LEU A 27 37.02 -20.22 16.25
C LEU A 27 36.05 -21.10 15.48
N CYS A 28 36.49 -22.24 14.96
CA CYS A 28 35.61 -23.20 14.26
C CYS A 28 34.54 -23.80 15.22
N ALA A 29 34.95 -24.15 16.44
CA ALA A 29 33.99 -24.65 17.43
C ALA A 29 32.95 -23.61 17.85
N LEU A 30 33.38 -22.35 18.03
CA LEU A 30 32.44 -21.23 18.28
C LEU A 30 31.49 -20.99 17.11
N ALA A 31 32.01 -20.99 15.88
CA ALA A 31 31.20 -20.83 14.68
C ALA A 31 30.19 -21.98 14.51
N ALA A 32 30.62 -23.23 14.72
CA ALA A 32 29.76 -24.41 14.69
C ALA A 32 28.68 -24.37 15.78
N GLY A 33 29.06 -23.97 16.99
CA GLY A 33 28.13 -23.80 18.13
C GLY A 33 27.11 -22.70 17.85
N ALA A 34 27.55 -21.55 17.34
CA ALA A 34 26.66 -20.45 16.94
C ALA A 34 25.71 -20.87 15.81
N TRP A 35 26.23 -21.56 14.79
CA TRP A 35 25.42 -22.06 13.67
C TRP A 35 24.39 -23.10 14.12
N TRP A 36 24.77 -24.03 15.04
CA TRP A 36 23.85 -24.99 15.63
C TRP A 36 22.76 -24.30 16.47
N MET A 37 23.15 -23.32 17.31
CA MET A 37 22.23 -22.54 18.14
C MET A 37 21.21 -21.78 17.30
N LEU A 38 21.65 -21.14 16.19
CA LEU A 38 20.77 -20.41 15.28
C LEU A 38 19.77 -21.32 14.55
N ARG A 39 20.06 -22.63 14.45
CA ARG A 39 19.17 -23.62 13.82
C ARG A 39 18.38 -24.44 14.82
N TYR A 40 18.55 -24.19 16.10
CA TYR A 40 17.87 -24.97 17.14
C TYR A 40 16.35 -24.80 17.06
N PRO A 41 15.55 -25.89 17.01
CA PRO A 41 14.08 -25.82 16.86
C PRO A 41 13.37 -25.05 17.97
N GLY A 42 14.00 -24.93 19.16
CA GLY A 42 13.46 -24.14 20.27
C GLY A 42 13.30 -22.64 19.98
N PHE A 43 13.95 -22.14 18.92
CA PHE A 43 13.80 -20.76 18.45
C PHE A 43 12.85 -20.64 17.25
N ALA A 44 12.07 -21.66 16.95
CA ALA A 44 11.04 -21.57 15.94
C ALA A 44 10.03 -20.46 16.31
N ILE A 45 9.50 -19.78 15.30
CA ILE A 45 8.46 -18.76 15.49
C ILE A 45 7.19 -19.48 15.99
N ALA A 46 6.87 -19.30 17.28
CA ALA A 46 5.74 -19.95 17.92
C ALA A 46 4.42 -19.22 17.69
N ARG A 47 4.47 -17.90 17.47
CA ARG A 47 3.27 -17.07 17.34
C ARG A 47 3.49 -15.91 16.40
N ILE A 48 2.48 -15.66 15.56
CA ILE A 48 2.34 -14.45 14.75
C ILE A 48 1.12 -13.71 15.29
N VAL A 49 1.34 -12.53 15.84
CA VAL A 49 0.27 -11.66 16.35
C VAL A 49 0.04 -10.59 15.29
N VAL A 50 -1.12 -10.60 14.67
CA VAL A 50 -1.53 -9.59 13.69
C VAL A 50 -2.45 -8.61 14.41
N GLN A 51 -2.16 -7.33 14.30
CA GLN A 51 -2.89 -6.21 14.88
C GLN A 51 -3.11 -5.13 13.81
N GLY A 52 -4.09 -4.25 14.02
CA GLY A 52 -4.41 -3.16 13.11
C GLY A 52 -5.90 -3.14 12.74
N GLU A 53 -6.26 -2.23 11.88
CA GLU A 53 -7.61 -2.16 11.32
C GLU A 53 -7.75 -3.26 10.27
N LEU A 54 -8.54 -4.28 10.60
CA LEU A 54 -8.80 -5.45 9.75
C LEU A 54 -10.30 -5.47 9.42
N ALA A 55 -10.71 -4.61 8.49
CA ALA A 55 -12.09 -4.55 8.02
C ALA A 55 -12.36 -5.63 6.95
N HIS A 56 -11.40 -5.84 6.04
CA HIS A 56 -11.53 -6.72 4.88
C HIS A 56 -10.72 -8.02 5.01
N ASN A 57 -9.75 -8.06 5.91
CA ASN A 57 -8.89 -9.21 6.14
C ASN A 57 -9.14 -9.87 7.50
N ASN A 58 -9.10 -11.20 7.51
CA ASN A 58 -9.13 -11.96 8.76
C ASN A 58 -7.70 -12.36 9.17
N ALA A 59 -7.33 -12.12 10.42
CA ALA A 59 -6.02 -12.47 10.96
C ALA A 59 -5.65 -13.97 10.79
N VAL A 60 -6.64 -14.87 10.74
CA VAL A 60 -6.41 -16.29 10.51
C VAL A 60 -6.03 -16.56 9.05
N THR A 61 -6.75 -15.97 8.11
CA THR A 61 -6.48 -16.09 6.67
C THR A 61 -5.14 -15.47 6.31
N LEU A 62 -4.84 -14.28 6.86
CA LEU A 62 -3.53 -13.62 6.69
C LEU A 62 -2.38 -14.51 7.15
N ARG A 63 -2.49 -15.11 8.34
CA ARG A 63 -1.46 -16.03 8.84
C ARG A 63 -1.30 -17.24 7.95
N ALA A 64 -2.41 -17.85 7.50
CA ALA A 64 -2.38 -19.02 6.64
C ALA A 64 -1.69 -18.73 5.30
N ASN A 65 -1.94 -17.57 4.70
CA ASN A 65 -1.34 -17.16 3.43
C ASN A 65 0.14 -16.79 3.56
N VAL A 66 0.54 -16.16 4.65
CA VAL A 66 1.91 -15.65 4.82
C VAL A 66 2.83 -16.66 5.50
N ALA A 67 2.33 -17.54 6.38
CA ALA A 67 3.14 -18.51 7.10
C ALA A 67 4.05 -19.38 6.22
N PRO A 68 3.63 -19.85 5.02
CA PRO A 68 4.50 -20.62 4.13
C PRO A 68 5.70 -19.82 3.59
N HIS A 69 5.60 -18.50 3.55
CA HIS A 69 6.66 -17.59 3.07
C HIS A 69 7.65 -17.18 4.17
N LEU A 70 7.37 -17.54 5.43
CA LEU A 70 8.23 -17.24 6.57
C LEU A 70 9.24 -18.37 6.78
N ALA A 71 10.36 -18.30 6.05
CA ALA A 71 11.46 -19.23 6.24
C ALA A 71 12.40 -18.79 7.38
N GLY A 72 12.82 -19.76 8.21
CA GLY A 72 13.79 -19.50 9.28
C GLY A 72 13.19 -19.64 10.70
N ASN A 73 13.95 -19.14 11.67
CA ASN A 73 13.54 -19.08 13.07
C ASN A 73 13.50 -17.63 13.56
N PHE A 74 13.22 -17.42 14.84
CA PHE A 74 13.14 -16.09 15.46
C PHE A 74 14.33 -15.17 15.14
N PHE A 75 15.54 -15.71 15.04
CA PHE A 75 16.76 -14.93 14.77
C PHE A 75 17.05 -14.77 13.27
N THR A 76 16.72 -15.78 12.47
CA THR A 76 17.11 -15.87 11.06
C THR A 76 16.02 -15.48 10.08
N VAL A 77 14.75 -15.33 10.53
CA VAL A 77 13.65 -14.91 9.68
C VAL A 77 13.94 -13.55 9.02
N ASP A 78 13.72 -13.47 7.71
CA ASP A 78 13.82 -12.21 6.99
C ASP A 78 12.55 -11.38 7.20
N LEU A 79 12.68 -10.30 7.97
CA LEU A 79 11.56 -9.41 8.26
C LEU A 79 11.12 -8.59 7.03
N ARG A 80 12.03 -8.39 6.05
CA ARG A 80 11.68 -7.70 4.81
C ARG A 80 10.80 -8.60 3.95
N ALA A 81 11.24 -9.83 3.74
CA ALA A 81 10.45 -10.82 3.00
C ALA A 81 9.09 -11.08 3.69
N ALA A 82 9.08 -11.14 5.02
CA ALA A 82 7.84 -11.25 5.79
C ALA A 82 6.91 -10.07 5.53
N ARG A 83 7.41 -8.83 5.57
CA ARG A 83 6.64 -7.63 5.29
C ARG A 83 6.08 -7.65 3.87
N GLU A 84 6.91 -7.93 2.89
CA GLU A 84 6.51 -8.01 1.48
C GLU A 84 5.42 -9.06 1.26
N ALA A 85 5.49 -10.20 1.95
CA ALA A 85 4.46 -11.24 1.88
C ALA A 85 3.11 -10.78 2.46
N PHE A 86 3.11 -9.96 3.52
CA PHE A 86 1.88 -9.35 4.02
C PHE A 86 1.34 -8.27 3.08
N GLU A 87 2.21 -7.44 2.50
CA GLU A 87 1.85 -6.37 1.57
C GLU A 87 1.37 -6.88 0.19
N GLN A 88 1.59 -8.16 -0.13
CA GLN A 88 1.01 -8.81 -1.31
C GLN A 88 -0.44 -9.28 -1.11
N VAL A 89 -0.94 -9.28 0.12
CA VAL A 89 -2.34 -9.65 0.39
C VAL A 89 -3.25 -8.50 -0.03
N PRO A 90 -4.33 -8.75 -0.79
CA PRO A 90 -5.33 -7.74 -1.11
C PRO A 90 -5.77 -6.97 0.14
N TRP A 91 -6.07 -5.71 -0.02
CA TRP A 91 -6.41 -4.76 1.02
C TRP A 91 -5.27 -4.33 1.95
N VAL A 92 -4.15 -5.05 2.04
CA VAL A 92 -3.04 -4.64 2.89
C VAL A 92 -2.20 -3.58 2.19
N ARG A 93 -2.27 -2.36 2.71
CA ARG A 93 -1.49 -1.23 2.21
C ARG A 93 -0.07 -1.24 2.74
N ARG A 94 0.09 -1.49 4.04
CA ARG A 94 1.40 -1.52 4.71
C ARG A 94 1.41 -2.55 5.81
N ALA A 95 2.56 -3.19 5.98
CA ALA A 95 2.83 -4.10 7.08
C ALA A 95 4.08 -3.65 7.83
N HIS A 96 4.00 -3.57 9.16
CA HIS A 96 5.15 -3.37 10.01
C HIS A 96 5.41 -4.63 10.84
N VAL A 97 6.47 -5.36 10.48
CA VAL A 97 6.81 -6.64 11.11
C VAL A 97 7.97 -6.46 12.07
N ARG A 98 7.78 -6.86 13.32
CA ARG A 98 8.81 -6.80 14.38
C ARG A 98 8.89 -8.09 15.18
N ARG A 99 10.11 -8.39 15.64
CA ARG A 99 10.33 -9.51 16.56
C ARG A 99 9.95 -9.13 17.97
N VAL A 100 9.26 -10.02 18.66
CA VAL A 100 8.96 -9.88 20.09
C VAL A 100 9.41 -11.14 20.80
N TYR A 101 10.35 -10.96 21.71
CA TYR A 101 10.92 -12.06 22.50
C TYR A 101 9.81 -12.79 23.29
N PRO A 102 9.88 -14.13 23.48
CA PRO A 102 10.99 -15.00 23.09
C PRO A 102 10.89 -15.59 21.67
N ALA A 103 9.71 -15.73 21.06
CA ALA A 103 9.52 -16.47 19.82
C ALA A 103 8.27 -15.99 19.04
N SER A 104 7.98 -14.68 19.07
CA SER A 104 6.81 -14.11 18.43
C SER A 104 7.19 -13.08 17.37
N LEU A 105 6.40 -13.02 16.28
CA LEU A 105 6.37 -11.90 15.37
C LEU A 105 5.10 -11.08 15.63
N HIS A 106 5.26 -9.79 15.78
CA HIS A 106 4.16 -8.84 15.80
C HIS A 106 4.10 -8.12 14.45
N VAL A 107 2.90 -8.07 13.89
CA VAL A 107 2.62 -7.49 12.59
C VAL A 107 1.51 -6.47 12.79
N ASP A 108 1.87 -5.20 12.63
CA ASP A 108 0.92 -4.09 12.64
C ASP A 108 0.55 -3.81 11.18
N LEU A 109 -0.71 -4.03 10.80
CA LEU A 109 -1.23 -3.84 9.45
C LEU A 109 -2.04 -2.57 9.32
N GLN A 110 -1.91 -1.94 8.16
CA GLN A 110 -2.77 -0.86 7.69
C GLN A 110 -3.43 -1.33 6.40
N GLU A 111 -4.75 -1.32 6.35
CA GLU A 111 -5.51 -1.61 5.14
C GLU A 111 -5.66 -0.37 4.25
N HIS A 112 -5.98 -0.61 2.98
CA HIS A 112 -6.42 0.45 2.06
C HIS A 112 -7.82 0.91 2.46
N ASP A 113 -8.03 2.22 2.45
CA ASP A 113 -9.33 2.86 2.57
C ASP A 113 -9.80 3.25 1.17
N ALA A 114 -10.66 2.43 0.57
CA ALA A 114 -11.15 2.64 -0.78
C ALA A 114 -12.11 3.83 -0.81
N VAL A 115 -11.81 4.82 -1.66
CA VAL A 115 -12.62 6.04 -1.83
C VAL A 115 -13.14 6.23 -3.23
N ALA A 116 -12.67 5.45 -4.22
CA ALA A 116 -13.14 5.46 -5.59
C ALA A 116 -12.78 4.15 -6.31
N PHE A 117 -13.52 3.80 -7.34
CA PHE A 117 -13.11 2.80 -8.32
C PHE A 117 -12.13 3.42 -9.33
N TRP A 118 -11.22 2.61 -9.90
CA TRP A 118 -10.25 3.07 -10.87
C TRP A 118 -10.35 2.32 -12.20
N GLY A 119 -10.49 3.07 -13.28
CA GLY A 119 -10.57 2.53 -14.63
C GLY A 119 -11.99 2.11 -15.06
N PRO A 120 -12.12 1.32 -16.14
CA PRO A 120 -13.42 0.93 -16.69
C PRO A 120 -14.20 0.05 -15.70
N GLU A 121 -15.51 -0.08 -15.88
CA GLU A 121 -16.39 -0.87 -15.02
C GLU A 121 -15.96 -2.34 -14.84
N SER A 122 -15.29 -2.89 -15.84
CA SER A 122 -14.75 -4.26 -15.80
C SER A 122 -13.48 -4.41 -14.96
N ALA A 123 -12.89 -3.32 -14.49
CA ALA A 123 -11.68 -3.35 -13.68
C ALA A 123 -11.99 -3.58 -12.20
N SER A 124 -11.15 -4.37 -11.53
CA SER A 124 -11.19 -4.59 -10.08
C SER A 124 -10.28 -3.65 -9.30
N ALA A 125 -9.77 -2.60 -9.96
CA ALA A 125 -8.88 -1.63 -9.35
C ALA A 125 -9.67 -0.54 -8.61
N MET A 126 -9.13 -0.11 -7.49
CA MET A 126 -9.66 0.95 -6.63
C MET A 126 -8.57 1.97 -6.29
N VAL A 127 -8.97 3.14 -5.83
CA VAL A 127 -8.10 4.20 -5.34
C VAL A 127 -8.37 4.39 -3.85
N ASN A 128 -7.29 4.43 -3.08
CA ASN A 128 -7.38 4.73 -1.65
C ASN A 128 -7.37 6.24 -1.38
N SER A 129 -7.61 6.62 -0.12
CA SER A 129 -7.63 8.02 0.34
C SER A 129 -6.29 8.77 0.11
N GLN A 130 -5.20 8.07 -0.19
CA GLN A 130 -3.90 8.66 -0.56
C GLN A 130 -3.69 8.79 -2.08
N GLY A 131 -4.65 8.34 -2.89
CA GLY A 131 -4.54 8.35 -4.35
C GLY A 131 -3.75 7.18 -4.93
N GLU A 132 -3.43 6.15 -4.13
CA GLU A 132 -2.73 4.95 -4.59
C GLU A 132 -3.74 3.97 -5.18
N VAL A 133 -3.40 3.39 -6.34
CA VAL A 133 -4.21 2.34 -6.97
C VAL A 133 -3.84 0.98 -6.40
N PHE A 134 -4.85 0.19 -6.03
CA PHE A 134 -4.69 -1.18 -5.57
C PHE A 134 -5.76 -2.08 -6.17
N GLU A 135 -5.51 -3.38 -6.19
CA GLU A 135 -6.44 -4.39 -6.69
C GLU A 135 -6.95 -5.25 -5.55
N ALA A 136 -8.27 -5.34 -5.44
CA ALA A 136 -8.95 -6.22 -4.48
C ALA A 136 -10.32 -6.61 -5.04
N ASN A 137 -11.03 -7.50 -4.32
CA ASN A 137 -12.38 -7.87 -4.72
C ASN A 137 -13.33 -6.70 -4.50
N VAL A 138 -13.87 -6.15 -5.58
CA VAL A 138 -14.84 -5.04 -5.54
C VAL A 138 -16.14 -5.37 -4.81
N GLY A 139 -16.45 -6.67 -4.67
CA GLY A 139 -17.62 -7.12 -3.91
C GLY A 139 -17.46 -6.98 -2.38
N ASP A 140 -16.25 -6.69 -1.88
CA ASP A 140 -16.00 -6.46 -0.47
C ASP A 140 -16.33 -5.02 -0.03
N VAL A 141 -16.64 -4.15 -0.99
CA VAL A 141 -17.00 -2.74 -0.76
C VAL A 141 -18.47 -2.53 -1.10
N GLU A 142 -19.17 -1.70 -0.31
CA GLU A 142 -20.48 -1.20 -0.69
C GLU A 142 -20.32 -0.37 -1.97
N GLN A 143 -20.84 -0.90 -3.09
CA GLN A 143 -20.68 -0.28 -4.41
C GLN A 143 -21.50 1.00 -4.59
N ASP A 144 -22.56 1.15 -3.78
CA ASP A 144 -23.47 2.28 -3.84
C ASP A 144 -22.85 3.49 -3.14
N GLY A 145 -22.21 4.37 -3.91
CA GLY A 145 -21.74 5.67 -3.42
C GLY A 145 -20.26 5.99 -3.65
N LEU A 146 -19.43 5.05 -4.14
CA LEU A 146 -18.07 5.39 -4.54
C LEU A 146 -18.03 5.87 -6.00
N PRO A 147 -17.40 7.03 -6.28
CA PRO A 147 -17.23 7.53 -7.63
C PRO A 147 -16.27 6.63 -8.43
N ARG A 148 -16.40 6.67 -9.74
CA ARG A 148 -15.46 6.02 -10.65
C ARG A 148 -14.51 7.05 -11.25
N LEU A 149 -13.21 6.82 -11.08
CA LEU A 149 -12.16 7.67 -11.62
C LEU A 149 -11.43 6.96 -12.76
N GLN A 150 -11.11 7.69 -13.82
CA GLN A 150 -10.38 7.16 -14.96
C GLN A 150 -9.31 8.15 -15.43
N GLY A 151 -8.22 7.63 -16.00
CA GLY A 151 -7.16 8.45 -16.56
C GLY A 151 -5.94 7.64 -16.97
N PRO A 152 -4.92 8.29 -17.52
CA PRO A 152 -3.64 7.69 -17.81
C PRO A 152 -2.98 7.10 -16.56
N ARG A 153 -2.06 6.16 -16.75
CA ARG A 153 -1.33 5.56 -15.63
C ARG A 153 -0.61 6.62 -14.79
N GLY A 154 -0.76 6.55 -13.47
CA GLY A 154 -0.10 7.44 -12.52
C GLY A 154 -0.86 8.75 -12.23
N THR A 155 -2.07 8.94 -12.79
CA THR A 155 -2.89 10.15 -12.56
C THR A 155 -4.00 9.93 -11.53
N SER A 156 -4.03 8.82 -10.83
CA SER A 156 -5.08 8.49 -9.87
C SER A 156 -5.22 9.51 -8.73
N ALA A 157 -4.09 9.97 -8.18
CA ALA A 157 -4.08 11.00 -7.15
C ALA A 157 -4.60 12.35 -7.67
N GLU A 158 -4.27 12.71 -8.92
CA GLU A 158 -4.76 13.92 -9.58
C GLU A 158 -6.27 13.83 -9.82
N ALA A 159 -6.75 12.68 -10.31
CA ALA A 159 -8.17 12.44 -10.53
C ALA A 159 -8.97 12.49 -9.21
N LEU A 160 -8.44 11.90 -8.15
CA LEU A 160 -9.05 11.96 -6.82
C LEU A 160 -9.11 13.41 -6.29
N GLN A 161 -8.03 14.16 -6.44
CA GLN A 161 -7.99 15.57 -6.05
C GLN A 161 -9.01 16.40 -6.84
N MET A 162 -9.07 16.20 -8.18
CA MET A 162 -10.01 16.92 -9.04
C MET A 162 -11.46 16.59 -8.68
N HIS A 163 -11.78 15.32 -8.45
CA HIS A 163 -13.11 14.91 -7.98
C HIS A 163 -13.49 15.64 -6.69
N GLY A 164 -12.57 15.68 -5.71
CA GLY A 164 -12.78 16.40 -4.45
C GLY A 164 -13.01 17.90 -4.60
N LEU A 165 -12.47 18.51 -5.68
CA LEU A 165 -12.68 19.93 -6.00
C LEU A 165 -13.99 20.18 -6.75
N LEU A 166 -14.43 19.24 -7.58
CA LEU A 166 -15.64 19.37 -8.42
C LEU A 166 -16.92 19.01 -7.67
N GLN A 167 -16.89 18.00 -6.81
CA GLN A 167 -18.05 17.56 -6.06
C GLN A 167 -18.76 18.70 -5.29
N PRO A 168 -18.04 19.60 -4.56
CA PRO A 168 -18.68 20.75 -3.89
C PRO A 168 -19.32 21.76 -4.86
N VAL A 169 -18.94 21.78 -6.14
CA VAL A 169 -19.49 22.69 -7.15
C VAL A 169 -20.83 22.19 -7.66
N PHE A 170 -21.02 20.87 -7.80
CA PHE A 170 -22.26 20.25 -8.26
C PHE A 170 -23.27 20.00 -7.12
N ARG A 171 -22.80 19.72 -5.92
CA ARG A 171 -23.63 19.42 -4.75
C ARG A 171 -24.76 20.42 -4.46
N PRO A 172 -24.60 21.76 -4.59
CA PRO A 172 -25.68 22.71 -4.38
C PRO A 172 -26.83 22.58 -5.38
N LEU A 173 -26.60 21.90 -6.52
CA LEU A 173 -27.61 21.60 -7.54
C LEU A 173 -28.33 20.27 -7.27
N GLY A 174 -27.95 19.54 -6.23
CA GLY A 174 -28.41 18.19 -5.96
C GLY A 174 -27.84 17.17 -6.94
N LEU A 175 -26.67 17.45 -7.55
CA LEU A 175 -26.00 16.58 -8.50
C LEU A 175 -24.69 16.07 -7.90
N GLU A 176 -24.36 14.80 -8.19
CA GLU A 176 -23.13 14.18 -7.76
C GLU A 176 -22.29 13.74 -8.96
N VAL A 177 -20.96 13.85 -8.86
CA VAL A 177 -20.04 13.39 -9.88
C VAL A 177 -19.84 11.90 -9.70
N GLU A 178 -20.53 11.09 -10.48
CA GLU A 178 -20.48 9.62 -10.44
C GLU A 178 -19.21 9.08 -11.12
N GLU A 179 -18.85 9.67 -12.28
CA GLU A 179 -17.62 9.32 -12.98
C GLU A 179 -16.82 10.58 -13.32
N LEU A 180 -15.49 10.48 -13.18
CA LEU A 180 -14.57 11.54 -13.61
C LEU A 180 -13.42 10.95 -14.40
N GLU A 181 -13.23 11.40 -15.62
CA GLU A 181 -12.18 10.96 -16.53
C GLU A 181 -11.20 12.09 -16.83
N LEU A 182 -9.91 11.82 -16.64
CA LEU A 182 -8.83 12.58 -17.25
C LEU A 182 -8.51 11.97 -18.61
N THR A 183 -8.90 12.64 -19.68
CA THR A 183 -8.67 12.15 -21.04
C THR A 183 -7.18 12.14 -21.40
N GLY A 184 -6.78 11.33 -22.37
CA GLY A 184 -5.39 11.28 -22.84
C GLY A 184 -4.88 12.60 -23.46
N ARG A 185 -5.77 13.58 -23.69
CA ARG A 185 -5.44 14.94 -24.19
C ARG A 185 -5.32 15.97 -23.05
N GLY A 186 -5.47 15.55 -21.79
CA GLY A 186 -5.40 16.42 -20.63
C GLY A 186 -6.68 17.21 -20.33
N GLY A 187 -7.80 16.84 -20.94
CA GLY A 187 -9.11 17.39 -20.61
C GLY A 187 -9.86 16.54 -19.59
N TRP A 188 -10.74 17.15 -18.83
CA TRP A 188 -11.60 16.51 -17.86
C TRP A 188 -13.01 16.31 -18.41
N ARG A 189 -13.58 15.14 -18.16
CA ARG A 189 -14.95 14.78 -18.43
C ARG A 189 -15.60 14.26 -17.15
N ALA A 190 -16.76 14.80 -16.80
CA ALA A 190 -17.54 14.35 -15.66
C ALA A 190 -18.87 13.77 -16.16
N LYS A 191 -19.27 12.62 -15.60
CA LYS A 191 -20.62 12.09 -15.69
C LYS A 191 -21.28 12.27 -14.34
N LEU A 192 -22.48 12.80 -14.34
CA LEU A 192 -23.27 13.07 -13.15
C LEU A 192 -24.27 11.93 -12.89
N ASP A 193 -24.77 11.84 -11.69
CA ASP A 193 -25.81 10.90 -11.24
C ASP A 193 -27.13 11.00 -12.02
N SER A 194 -27.34 12.12 -12.73
CA SER A 194 -28.43 12.34 -13.69
C SER A 194 -28.16 11.77 -15.08
N ASP A 195 -27.07 11.01 -15.30
CA ASP A 195 -26.51 10.58 -16.57
C ASP A 195 -25.99 11.71 -17.48
N ALA A 196 -26.01 12.95 -17.02
CA ALA A 196 -25.48 14.07 -17.79
C ALA A 196 -23.96 14.00 -17.93
N VAL A 197 -23.45 14.22 -19.15
CA VAL A 197 -22.02 14.27 -19.45
C VAL A 197 -21.59 15.72 -19.63
N VAL A 198 -20.59 16.15 -18.85
CA VAL A 198 -20.05 17.50 -18.90
C VAL A 198 -18.57 17.45 -19.30
N GLU A 199 -18.26 17.98 -20.47
CA GLU A 199 -16.88 18.18 -20.92
C GLU A 199 -16.33 19.44 -20.25
N LEU A 200 -15.47 19.27 -19.28
CA LEU A 200 -14.92 20.37 -18.47
C LEU A 200 -13.69 21.04 -19.12
N GLY A 201 -13.13 20.39 -20.14
CA GLY A 201 -11.92 20.86 -20.84
C GLY A 201 -10.64 20.71 -20.01
N GLY A 202 -9.54 21.20 -20.56
CA GLY A 202 -8.21 21.15 -19.92
C GLY A 202 -7.88 22.44 -19.17
N GLY A 203 -6.72 22.42 -18.49
CA GLY A 203 -6.18 23.54 -17.75
C GLY A 203 -5.76 23.17 -16.33
N THR A 204 -5.35 24.16 -15.56
CA THR A 204 -5.06 23.98 -14.14
C THR A 204 -6.33 23.61 -13.35
N PRO A 205 -6.21 22.90 -12.22
CA PRO A 205 -7.36 22.59 -11.39
C PRO A 205 -8.24 23.78 -11.05
N GLN A 206 -7.63 24.92 -10.80
CA GLN A 206 -8.32 26.17 -10.48
C GLN A 206 -9.13 26.70 -11.68
N GLU A 207 -8.58 26.64 -12.89
CA GLU A 207 -9.26 27.08 -14.10
C GLU A 207 -10.47 26.20 -14.40
N VAL A 208 -10.32 24.88 -14.26
CA VAL A 208 -11.42 23.92 -14.46
C VAL A 208 -12.53 24.18 -13.44
N VAL A 209 -12.20 24.32 -12.16
CA VAL A 209 -13.18 24.62 -11.10
C VAL A 209 -13.89 25.96 -11.37
N LEU A 210 -13.18 27.02 -11.72
CA LEU A 210 -13.78 28.32 -12.01
C LEU A 210 -14.72 28.25 -13.22
N ARG A 211 -14.36 27.52 -14.26
CA ARG A 211 -15.19 27.29 -15.44
C ARG A 211 -16.45 26.54 -15.06
N THR A 212 -16.33 25.46 -14.30
CA THR A 212 -17.46 24.69 -13.79
C THR A 212 -18.39 25.55 -12.92
N GLN A 213 -17.85 26.38 -12.03
CA GLN A 213 -18.64 27.31 -11.23
C GLN A 213 -19.44 28.33 -12.06
N ARG A 214 -18.87 28.83 -13.13
CA ARG A 214 -19.60 29.72 -14.06
C ARG A 214 -20.72 28.96 -14.74
N PHE A 215 -20.43 27.77 -15.22
CA PHE A 215 -21.42 26.89 -15.87
C PHE A 215 -22.59 26.61 -14.93
N THR A 216 -22.36 26.15 -13.70
CA THR A 216 -23.42 25.80 -12.75
C THR A 216 -24.30 26.98 -12.40
N ARG A 217 -23.74 28.22 -12.27
CA ARG A 217 -24.51 29.44 -12.11
C ARG A 217 -25.41 29.75 -13.31
N THR A 218 -24.83 29.63 -14.51
CA THR A 218 -25.60 29.88 -15.76
C THR A 218 -26.69 28.83 -15.94
N LEU A 219 -26.39 27.57 -15.68
CA LEU A 219 -27.33 26.46 -15.77
C LEU A 219 -28.53 26.69 -14.83
N THR A 220 -28.32 27.11 -13.59
CA THR A 220 -29.38 27.43 -12.63
C THR A 220 -30.27 28.56 -13.13
N GLN A 221 -29.68 29.63 -13.71
CA GLN A 221 -30.44 30.76 -14.26
C GLN A 221 -31.29 30.35 -15.45
N VAL A 222 -30.71 29.59 -16.40
CA VAL A 222 -31.40 29.13 -17.61
C VAL A 222 -32.49 28.13 -17.23
N ALA A 223 -32.23 27.17 -16.35
CA ALA A 223 -33.25 26.23 -15.91
C ALA A 223 -34.46 26.95 -15.27
N ALA A 224 -34.21 27.94 -14.42
CA ALA A 224 -35.28 28.75 -13.78
C ALA A 224 -36.07 29.55 -14.82
N GLN A 225 -35.40 30.13 -15.85
CA GLN A 225 -36.05 30.91 -16.89
C GLN A 225 -37.00 30.07 -17.77
N TYR A 226 -36.62 28.80 -18.02
CA TYR A 226 -37.42 27.91 -18.87
C TYR A 226 -38.30 26.94 -18.10
N GLY A 227 -38.38 27.05 -16.74
CA GLY A 227 -39.15 26.16 -15.87
C GLY A 227 -38.73 24.70 -15.97
N ARG A 228 -37.45 24.44 -16.33
CA ARG A 228 -36.86 23.09 -16.37
C ARG A 228 -36.09 22.80 -15.11
N ARG A 229 -35.95 21.51 -14.80
CA ARG A 229 -35.11 21.04 -13.68
C ARG A 229 -33.66 20.95 -14.16
N VAL A 230 -32.72 21.18 -13.27
CA VAL A 230 -31.27 21.12 -13.53
C VAL A 230 -30.82 19.69 -13.87
N ASP A 231 -31.48 18.69 -13.29
CA ASP A 231 -31.26 17.26 -13.56
C ASP A 231 -31.75 16.80 -14.96
N ALA A 232 -32.44 17.66 -15.72
CA ALA A 232 -32.80 17.40 -17.12
C ALA A 232 -31.69 17.75 -18.11
N LEU A 233 -30.49 18.08 -17.65
CA LEU A 233 -29.29 18.24 -18.46
C LEU A 233 -28.90 16.87 -19.08
N GLU A 234 -28.61 16.85 -20.38
CA GLU A 234 -28.10 15.65 -21.06
C GLU A 234 -26.57 15.76 -21.31
N SER A 235 -26.15 16.91 -21.81
CA SER A 235 -24.72 17.16 -22.06
C SER A 235 -24.39 18.64 -22.03
N ALA A 236 -23.14 18.97 -21.74
CA ALA A 236 -22.58 20.31 -21.84
C ALA A 236 -21.09 20.24 -22.21
N ASP A 237 -20.63 21.23 -22.97
CA ASP A 237 -19.23 21.47 -23.34
C ASP A 237 -18.81 22.87 -22.87
N LEU A 238 -17.67 22.96 -22.12
CA LEU A 238 -17.24 24.16 -21.37
C LEU A 238 -15.94 24.75 -21.91
#